data_f3d01adb48e3f92b761b85f5f9163edd
#
_entry.id   f3d01adb48e3f92b761b85f5f9163edd
#
_cell.length_a   1.000
_cell.length_b   1.000
_cell.length_c   1.000
_cell.angle_alpha   90.00
_cell.angle_beta   90.00
_cell.angle_gamma   90.00
#
_symmetry.space_group_name_H-M   'P 1'
#
loop_
_entity.id
_entity.type
_entity.pdbx_description
1 polymer ?
#
loop_
_entity_poly.entity_id
_entity_poly.type
_entity_poly.pdbx_seq_one_letter_code
_entity_poly.pdbx_strand_id
1 'polypeptide(L)'
;MKEVIKKKNERKDLVTNIYTADPSAHVFNGKIYIYPSHDEDLDIPEDDDGEQYVMKDYHILSMDSLDSECVDNGVAISENDIPWVSRQLWAPDAIYTNGKYYLVFPAKDKDDIFRIGVAESDSPVGPFKPQDNYIQGSYSIDPAVLLDDDGKIWCYNGGLWGGQLEMWQSGSFNPNEHRPEGDEKALGPLVAEFTPDMTAYKAAPKMITILDENGEPIKAKDEDRRYFEDPWMHKFNGKYYFSYSTGTTHYLCYAEGTSPEGPFTYKGRIMEPVIGWTTHHSIVNIDGEWYLFYHDAKRSGGCSHKRSVKFTKLTISEDGTIETIHPYDHEG
;
A
#
# COMPACT_ATOMS: atom_id res chain seq x y z
N MET A 1 -24.86 -9.63 -22.45
CA MET A 1 -23.52 -9.26 -22.01
C MET A 1 -23.38 -7.76 -22.24
N LYS A 2 -23.14 -6.96 -21.18
CA LYS A 2 -22.75 -5.57 -21.37
C LYS A 2 -21.32 -5.60 -21.94
N GLU A 3 -21.10 -4.93 -23.05
CA GLU A 3 -19.78 -4.76 -23.62
C GLU A 3 -18.90 -4.05 -22.58
N VAL A 4 -17.81 -4.68 -22.14
CA VAL A 4 -16.88 -4.06 -21.19
C VAL A 4 -16.08 -3.02 -21.98
N ILE A 5 -16.44 -1.76 -21.83
CA ILE A 5 -15.70 -0.65 -22.45
C ILE A 5 -14.39 -0.49 -21.71
N LYS A 6 -13.28 -0.87 -22.36
CA LYS A 6 -11.92 -0.69 -21.81
C LYS A 6 -11.59 0.80 -21.75
N LYS A 7 -11.08 1.26 -20.60
CA LYS A 7 -10.64 2.64 -20.44
C LYS A 7 -9.38 2.91 -21.27
N LYS A 8 -9.25 4.14 -21.78
CA LYS A 8 -8.15 4.53 -22.70
C LYS A 8 -6.75 4.26 -22.12
N ASN A 9 -6.58 4.49 -20.81
CA ASN A 9 -5.29 4.38 -20.11
C ASN A 9 -5.14 3.06 -19.34
N GLU A 10 -6.12 2.16 -19.41
CA GLU A 10 -6.07 0.89 -18.70
C GLU A 10 -4.86 0.06 -19.10
N ARG A 11 -4.11 -0.43 -18.10
CA ARG A 11 -2.86 -1.21 -18.21
C ARG A 11 -1.69 -0.47 -18.89
N LYS A 12 -1.73 0.88 -18.93
CA LYS A 12 -0.63 1.70 -19.43
C LYS A 12 0.06 2.43 -18.30
N ASP A 13 1.33 2.75 -18.49
CA ASP A 13 2.05 3.63 -17.58
C ASP A 13 1.34 4.98 -17.50
N LEU A 14 0.97 5.41 -16.29
CA LEU A 14 0.22 6.66 -16.11
C LEU A 14 1.06 7.88 -16.41
N VAL A 15 2.35 7.84 -16.05
CA VAL A 15 3.35 8.86 -16.38
C VAL A 15 4.63 8.19 -16.87
N THR A 16 5.43 8.90 -17.66
CA THR A 16 6.67 8.37 -18.22
C THR A 16 7.88 9.30 -18.02
N ASN A 17 7.66 10.47 -17.43
CA ASN A 17 8.71 11.43 -17.09
C ASN A 17 9.51 11.04 -15.85
N ILE A 18 8.91 10.28 -14.95
CA ILE A 18 9.52 9.71 -13.72
C ILE A 18 9.17 8.23 -13.60
N TYR A 19 9.83 7.50 -12.69
CA TYR A 19 9.42 6.17 -12.25
C TYR A 19 8.55 6.30 -11.01
N THR A 20 7.46 5.53 -10.94
CA THR A 20 6.48 5.58 -9.84
C THR A 20 6.02 4.20 -9.47
N ALA A 21 5.78 3.97 -8.18
CA ALA A 21 5.39 2.67 -7.64
C ALA A 21 4.34 2.79 -6.54
N ASP A 22 3.91 1.68 -5.99
CA ASP A 22 3.15 1.58 -4.75
C ASP A 22 1.94 2.54 -4.72
N PRO A 23 1.03 2.47 -5.71
CA PRO A 23 0.02 3.49 -5.90
C PRO A 23 -1.08 3.42 -4.85
N SER A 24 -1.25 4.48 -4.07
CA SER A 24 -2.43 4.70 -3.25
C SER A 24 -3.37 5.67 -3.98
N ALA A 25 -4.48 5.16 -4.50
CA ALA A 25 -5.42 5.93 -5.32
C ALA A 25 -6.70 6.28 -4.55
N HIS A 26 -7.12 7.53 -4.66
CA HIS A 26 -8.32 8.07 -4.01
C HIS A 26 -9.11 8.97 -4.95
N VAL A 27 -10.41 9.08 -4.68
CA VAL A 27 -11.29 10.05 -5.36
C VAL A 27 -11.64 11.15 -4.36
N PHE A 28 -11.14 12.35 -4.62
CA PHE A 28 -11.49 13.54 -3.85
C PHE A 28 -12.18 14.56 -4.75
N ASN A 29 -13.38 14.99 -4.36
CA ASN A 29 -14.17 15.96 -5.11
C ASN A 29 -14.39 15.60 -6.59
N GLY A 30 -14.55 14.27 -6.88
CA GLY A 30 -14.82 13.75 -8.22
C GLY A 30 -13.57 13.66 -9.12
N LYS A 31 -12.38 13.94 -8.60
CA LYS A 31 -11.10 13.79 -9.30
C LYS A 31 -10.27 12.68 -8.65
N ILE A 32 -9.53 11.93 -9.47
CA ILE A 32 -8.67 10.85 -9.03
C ILE A 32 -7.30 11.42 -8.69
N TYR A 33 -6.80 11.06 -7.51
CA TYR A 33 -5.44 11.37 -7.05
C TYR A 33 -4.73 10.07 -6.72
N ILE A 34 -3.48 9.97 -7.13
CA ILE A 34 -2.62 8.82 -6.84
C ILE A 34 -1.39 9.32 -6.08
N TYR A 35 -1.12 8.69 -4.96
CA TYR A 35 0.01 8.97 -4.07
C TYR A 35 1.00 7.81 -4.19
N PRO A 36 1.91 7.85 -5.15
CA PRO A 36 2.89 6.80 -5.38
C PRO A 36 4.17 7.05 -4.61
N SER A 37 4.99 6.00 -4.47
CA SER A 37 6.43 6.16 -4.30
C SER A 37 7.05 6.76 -5.56
N HIS A 38 8.10 7.57 -5.39
CA HIS A 38 8.93 8.05 -6.49
C HIS A 38 10.24 7.28 -6.53
N ASP A 39 10.36 6.39 -7.49
CA ASP A 39 11.58 5.61 -7.73
C ASP A 39 12.65 6.47 -8.41
N GLU A 40 13.82 6.56 -7.80
CA GLU A 40 14.97 7.26 -8.38
C GLU A 40 15.58 6.47 -9.54
N ASP A 41 15.92 7.15 -10.65
CA ASP A 41 16.58 6.52 -11.80
C ASP A 41 18.08 6.33 -11.52
N LEU A 42 18.41 5.42 -10.59
CA LEU A 42 19.76 5.09 -10.17
C LEU A 42 20.08 3.62 -10.46
N ASP A 43 21.36 3.34 -10.74
CA ASP A 43 21.84 1.97 -10.90
C ASP A 43 22.44 1.48 -9.59
N ILE A 44 21.59 0.91 -8.73
CA ILE A 44 21.95 0.37 -7.42
C ILE A 44 21.74 -1.15 -7.44
N PRO A 45 22.69 -1.96 -6.93
CA PRO A 45 22.49 -3.39 -6.79
C PRO A 45 21.29 -3.71 -5.89
N GLU A 46 20.52 -4.70 -6.27
CA GLU A 46 19.39 -5.18 -5.49
C GLU A 46 19.84 -6.04 -4.30
N ASP A 47 19.19 -5.87 -3.16
CA ASP A 47 19.40 -6.68 -1.95
C ASP A 47 18.08 -6.92 -1.20
N ASP A 48 18.10 -7.79 -0.18
CA ASP A 48 16.92 -8.15 0.61
C ASP A 48 16.54 -7.10 1.66
N ASP A 49 17.43 -6.14 1.94
CA ASP A 49 17.20 -5.04 2.88
C ASP A 49 16.55 -3.82 2.21
N GLY A 50 16.41 -3.86 0.87
CA GLY A 50 15.72 -2.83 0.10
C GLY A 50 16.53 -1.54 -0.09
N GLU A 51 17.88 -1.61 0.00
CA GLU A 51 18.76 -0.44 -0.14
C GLU A 51 18.68 0.22 -1.52
N GLN A 52 18.28 -0.53 -2.56
CA GLN A 52 18.04 -0.04 -3.91
C GLN A 52 16.83 0.89 -4.03
N TYR A 53 15.88 0.84 -3.09
CA TYR A 53 14.69 1.69 -3.10
C TYR A 53 15.00 3.05 -2.44
N VAL A 54 15.85 3.83 -3.10
CA VAL A 54 16.21 5.19 -2.69
C VAL A 54 15.10 6.14 -3.14
N MET A 55 14.20 6.48 -2.25
CA MET A 55 13.08 7.39 -2.48
C MET A 55 13.24 8.60 -1.56
N LYS A 56 13.26 9.80 -2.12
CA LYS A 56 13.60 11.04 -1.41
C LYS A 56 12.45 12.02 -1.30
N ASP A 57 11.42 11.84 -2.10
CA ASP A 57 10.27 12.73 -2.15
C ASP A 57 9.02 11.98 -2.63
N TYR A 58 7.88 12.66 -2.54
CA TYR A 58 6.62 12.20 -3.12
C TYR A 58 6.13 13.16 -4.19
N HIS A 59 5.84 12.63 -5.36
CA HIS A 59 5.06 13.27 -6.39
C HIS A 59 3.60 12.85 -6.30
N ILE A 60 2.66 13.77 -6.47
CA ILE A 60 1.25 13.42 -6.49
C ILE A 60 0.74 13.47 -7.93
N LEU A 61 0.17 12.34 -8.37
CA LEU A 61 -0.43 12.26 -9.69
C LEU A 61 -1.93 12.57 -9.62
N SER A 62 -2.49 13.09 -10.69
CA SER A 62 -3.93 13.34 -10.75
C SER A 62 -4.52 13.13 -12.14
N MET A 63 -5.80 12.70 -12.17
CA MET A 63 -6.58 12.48 -13.39
C MET A 63 -8.00 13.01 -13.18
N ASP A 64 -8.55 13.71 -14.17
CA ASP A 64 -9.96 14.13 -14.11
C ASP A 64 -10.92 12.94 -14.33
N SER A 65 -10.47 11.92 -15.06
CA SER A 65 -11.16 10.64 -15.25
C SER A 65 -10.14 9.58 -15.69
N LEU A 66 -10.53 8.31 -15.67
CA LEU A 66 -9.66 7.20 -16.14
C LEU A 66 -9.30 7.27 -17.63
N ASP A 67 -10.00 8.09 -18.40
CA ASP A 67 -9.74 8.33 -19.83
C ASP A 67 -8.96 9.61 -20.10
N SER A 68 -8.76 10.45 -19.08
CA SER A 68 -7.96 11.69 -19.19
C SER A 68 -6.47 11.42 -19.08
N GLU A 69 -5.66 12.40 -19.46
CA GLU A 69 -4.23 12.39 -19.21
C GLU A 69 -3.95 12.41 -17.70
N CYS A 70 -2.95 11.66 -17.27
CA CYS A 70 -2.45 11.69 -15.92
C CYS A 70 -1.40 12.81 -15.79
N VAL A 71 -1.59 13.69 -14.83
CA VAL A 71 -0.73 14.84 -14.59
C VAL A 71 0.15 14.56 -13.37
N ASP A 72 1.46 14.68 -13.53
CA ASP A 72 2.40 14.79 -12.43
C ASP A 72 2.39 16.22 -11.90
N ASN A 73 1.91 16.40 -10.66
CA ASN A 73 1.80 17.70 -10.01
C ASN A 73 3.12 18.15 -9.35
N GLY A 74 4.19 17.38 -9.51
CA GLY A 74 5.51 17.66 -8.95
C GLY A 74 5.65 17.24 -7.48
N VAL A 75 6.77 17.63 -6.87
CA VAL A 75 7.12 17.28 -5.49
C VAL A 75 6.15 17.92 -4.50
N ALA A 76 5.50 17.08 -3.69
CA ALA A 76 4.56 17.49 -2.66
C ALA A 76 5.21 17.61 -1.27
N ILE A 77 6.27 16.83 -1.01
CA ILE A 77 7.11 16.86 0.19
C ILE A 77 8.39 16.06 -0.09
N SER A 78 9.49 16.43 0.53
CA SER A 78 10.78 15.73 0.42
C SER A 78 11.34 15.33 1.79
N GLU A 79 12.31 14.42 1.82
CA GLU A 79 12.98 13.97 3.06
C GLU A 79 13.63 15.14 3.80
N ASN A 80 14.09 16.17 3.08
CA ASN A 80 14.69 17.37 3.66
C ASN A 80 13.72 18.28 4.42
N ASP A 81 12.41 18.12 4.16
CA ASP A 81 11.36 18.88 4.84
C ASP A 81 10.96 18.24 6.18
N ILE A 82 11.37 16.99 6.44
CA ILE A 82 10.88 16.17 7.55
C ILE A 82 11.98 16.03 8.63
N PRO A 83 11.81 16.64 9.82
CA PRO A 83 12.89 16.79 10.80
C PRO A 83 13.48 15.50 11.36
N TRP A 84 12.67 14.42 11.43
CA TRP A 84 13.06 13.14 12.02
C TRP A 84 13.56 12.11 11.00
N VAL A 85 13.30 12.33 9.70
CA VAL A 85 13.67 11.39 8.63
C VAL A 85 15.18 11.41 8.38
N SER A 86 15.70 10.24 8.13
CA SER A 86 17.07 10.01 7.64
C SER A 86 17.09 9.68 6.16
N ARG A 87 16.18 8.80 5.69
CA ARG A 87 16.14 8.30 4.31
C ARG A 87 14.88 7.48 4.00
N GLN A 88 14.71 7.11 2.75
CA GLN A 88 13.74 6.12 2.24
C GLN A 88 12.28 6.46 2.58
N LEU A 89 11.73 7.43 1.85
CA LEU A 89 10.29 7.73 1.85
C LEU A 89 9.56 6.68 1.00
N TRP A 90 9.21 5.51 1.60
CA TRP A 90 8.58 4.41 0.88
C TRP A 90 7.06 4.60 0.71
N ALA A 91 6.33 3.53 0.37
CA ALA A 91 4.92 3.55 -0.03
C ALA A 91 4.00 4.39 0.89
N PRO A 92 3.42 5.50 0.42
CA PRO A 92 2.54 6.34 1.21
C PRO A 92 1.07 6.00 0.98
N ASP A 93 0.20 6.49 1.86
CA ASP A 93 -1.23 6.60 1.64
C ASP A 93 -1.74 8.01 2.00
N ALA A 94 -2.96 8.33 1.60
CA ALA A 94 -3.58 9.61 1.89
C ALA A 94 -5.03 9.50 2.33
N ILE A 95 -5.47 10.45 3.13
CA ILE A 95 -6.86 10.53 3.61
C ILE A 95 -7.32 11.99 3.68
N TYR A 96 -8.60 12.22 3.36
CA TYR A 96 -9.24 13.51 3.62
C TYR A 96 -10.15 13.38 4.84
N THR A 97 -9.84 14.13 5.87
CA THR A 97 -10.64 14.19 7.10
C THR A 97 -10.49 15.57 7.76
N ASN A 98 -11.49 16.00 8.52
CA ASN A 98 -11.47 17.29 9.26
C ASN A 98 -11.14 18.52 8.40
N GLY A 99 -11.49 18.49 7.11
CA GLY A 99 -11.23 19.60 6.18
C GLY A 99 -9.79 19.68 5.68
N LYS A 100 -8.96 18.68 5.94
CA LYS A 100 -7.55 18.60 5.54
C LYS A 100 -7.26 17.29 4.78
N TYR A 101 -6.25 17.33 3.95
CA TYR A 101 -5.61 16.14 3.38
C TYR A 101 -4.41 15.77 4.23
N TYR A 102 -4.32 14.48 4.56
CA TYR A 102 -3.18 13.93 5.29
C TYR A 102 -2.47 12.91 4.41
N LEU A 103 -1.16 13.05 4.33
CA LEU A 103 -0.26 12.04 3.77
C LEU A 103 0.31 11.24 4.93
N VAL A 104 0.16 9.93 4.89
CA VAL A 104 0.68 8.98 5.88
C VAL A 104 1.77 8.16 5.18
N PHE A 105 2.97 8.15 5.70
CA PHE A 105 4.12 7.60 4.99
C PHE A 105 5.11 6.92 5.92
N PRO A 106 5.81 5.88 5.46
CA PRO A 106 6.91 5.29 6.20
C PRO A 106 8.21 5.97 5.78
N ALA A 107 9.12 6.11 6.74
CA ALA A 107 10.49 6.51 6.47
C ALA A 107 11.42 6.00 7.56
N LYS A 108 12.70 5.80 7.25
CA LYS A 108 13.71 5.47 8.25
C LYS A 108 14.07 6.71 9.07
N ASP A 109 14.08 6.52 10.40
CA ASP A 109 14.56 7.51 11.35
C ASP A 109 16.12 7.50 11.42
N LYS A 110 16.69 8.26 12.36
CA LYS A 110 18.16 8.38 12.52
C LYS A 110 18.82 7.12 13.07
N ASP A 111 18.04 6.19 13.59
CA ASP A 111 18.50 4.88 14.06
C ASP A 111 18.29 3.78 12.99
N ASP A 112 17.98 4.19 11.75
CA ASP A 112 17.71 3.30 10.60
C ASP A 112 16.50 2.38 10.78
N ILE A 113 15.51 2.85 11.54
CA ILE A 113 14.29 2.14 11.85
C ILE A 113 13.12 2.80 11.12
N PHE A 114 12.30 2.02 10.38
CA PHE A 114 11.10 2.52 9.78
C PHE A 114 10.06 2.96 10.81
N ARG A 115 9.53 4.17 10.61
CA ARG A 115 8.47 4.81 11.39
C ARG A 115 7.40 5.33 10.46
N ILE A 116 6.19 5.50 10.99
CA ILE A 116 5.09 6.12 10.26
C ILE A 116 5.04 7.60 10.59
N GLY A 117 5.14 8.43 9.56
CA GLY A 117 4.97 9.88 9.61
C GLY A 117 3.62 10.31 9.08
N VAL A 118 3.23 11.53 9.46
CA VAL A 118 2.02 12.19 8.96
C VAL A 118 2.37 13.62 8.56
N ALA A 119 1.86 14.06 7.40
CA ALA A 119 1.94 15.42 6.95
C ALA A 119 0.55 15.91 6.50
N GLU A 120 0.24 17.19 6.70
CA GLU A 120 -1.07 17.77 6.36
C GLU A 120 -1.00 18.82 5.25
N SER A 121 -2.08 18.97 4.48
CA SER A 121 -2.22 20.01 3.47
C SER A 121 -3.68 20.46 3.33
N ASP A 122 -3.89 21.70 2.85
CA ASP A 122 -5.20 22.18 2.40
C ASP A 122 -5.54 21.74 0.96
N SER A 123 -4.57 21.14 0.25
CA SER A 123 -4.69 20.70 -1.13
C SER A 123 -4.33 19.21 -1.26
N PRO A 124 -5.05 18.42 -2.09
CA PRO A 124 -4.72 17.02 -2.31
C PRO A 124 -3.37 16.79 -2.99
N VAL A 125 -2.81 17.82 -3.63
CA VAL A 125 -1.49 17.75 -4.30
C VAL A 125 -0.37 18.40 -3.48
N GLY A 126 -0.65 18.79 -2.25
CA GLY A 126 0.32 19.49 -1.40
C GLY A 126 0.44 20.99 -1.69
N PRO A 127 1.54 21.65 -1.25
CA PRO A 127 2.60 21.04 -0.46
C PRO A 127 2.10 20.51 0.90
N PHE A 128 2.68 19.41 1.36
CA PHE A 128 2.35 18.85 2.65
C PHE A 128 3.33 19.33 3.72
N LYS A 129 2.77 19.71 4.88
CA LYS A 129 3.54 20.10 6.05
C LYS A 129 3.66 18.91 7.01
N PRO A 130 4.87 18.37 7.25
CA PRO A 130 5.06 17.23 8.13
C PRO A 130 4.87 17.63 9.61
N GLN A 131 4.52 16.63 10.43
CA GLN A 131 4.65 16.74 11.88
C GLN A 131 6.14 16.71 12.29
N ASP A 132 6.45 17.31 13.44
CA ASP A 132 7.84 17.41 13.93
C ASP A 132 8.45 16.05 14.27
N ASN A 133 7.61 15.05 14.57
CA ASN A 133 8.00 13.69 14.93
C ASN A 133 7.13 12.66 14.20
N TYR A 134 7.63 11.42 14.11
CA TYR A 134 6.82 10.28 13.69
C TYR A 134 5.76 9.93 14.74
N ILE A 135 4.75 9.17 14.35
CA ILE A 135 3.72 8.65 15.26
C ILE A 135 4.36 7.71 16.28
N GLN A 136 4.29 8.08 17.55
CA GLN A 136 4.92 7.33 18.62
C GLN A 136 4.36 5.90 18.73
N GLY A 137 5.25 4.92 18.83
CA GLY A 137 4.90 3.50 18.84
C GLY A 137 4.65 2.89 17.46
N SER A 138 4.77 3.67 16.39
CA SER A 138 4.73 3.16 15.03
C SER A 138 6.03 2.48 14.63
N TYR A 139 5.93 1.50 13.74
CA TYR A 139 7.07 0.81 13.14
C TYR A 139 6.65 0.13 11.83
N SER A 140 7.65 -0.29 11.03
CA SER A 140 7.49 -0.93 9.73
C SER A 140 6.93 0.01 8.65
N ILE A 141 6.44 -0.53 7.53
CA ILE A 141 6.20 0.15 6.26
C ILE A 141 4.76 0.04 5.77
N ASP A 142 4.48 0.62 4.61
CA ASP A 142 3.26 0.47 3.82
C ASP A 142 1.99 0.85 4.58
N PRO A 143 1.85 2.07 5.13
CA PRO A 143 0.62 2.47 5.75
C PRO A 143 -0.52 2.56 4.73
N ALA A 144 -1.68 1.97 5.06
CA ALA A 144 -2.95 2.19 4.40
C ALA A 144 -3.98 2.70 5.40
N VAL A 145 -4.74 3.73 5.05
CA VAL A 145 -5.65 4.41 5.97
C VAL A 145 -7.10 4.26 5.52
N LEU A 146 -7.95 3.83 6.44
CA LEU A 146 -9.38 3.73 6.23
C LEU A 146 -10.13 4.70 7.15
N LEU A 147 -10.91 5.62 6.57
CA LEU A 147 -11.97 6.32 7.30
C LEU A 147 -13.21 5.43 7.30
N ASP A 148 -13.53 4.85 8.43
CA ASP A 148 -14.66 3.95 8.57
C ASP A 148 -15.98 4.72 8.73
N ASP A 149 -17.13 4.03 8.53
CA ASP A 149 -18.46 4.63 8.57
C ASP A 149 -18.82 5.22 9.95
N ASP A 150 -18.18 4.76 11.02
CA ASP A 150 -18.35 5.29 12.39
C ASP A 150 -17.44 6.51 12.69
N GLY A 151 -16.68 6.96 11.69
CA GLY A 151 -15.77 8.11 11.80
C GLY A 151 -14.41 7.78 12.41
N LYS A 152 -14.11 6.52 12.72
CA LYS A 152 -12.78 6.10 13.13
C LYS A 152 -11.84 6.05 11.95
N ILE A 153 -10.58 6.33 12.23
CA ILE A 153 -9.51 6.29 11.23
C ILE A 153 -8.57 5.14 11.60
N TRP A 154 -8.57 4.12 10.75
CA TRP A 154 -7.74 2.94 10.92
C TRP A 154 -6.50 3.05 10.05
N CYS A 155 -5.35 2.67 10.59
CA CYS A 155 -4.10 2.51 9.87
C CYS A 155 -3.71 1.03 9.88
N TYR A 156 -3.48 0.50 8.70
CA TYR A 156 -2.91 -0.84 8.50
C TYR A 156 -1.51 -0.65 7.97
N ASN A 157 -0.55 -1.38 8.49
CA ASN A 157 0.83 -1.28 7.98
C ASN A 157 1.64 -2.53 8.31
N GLY A 158 2.79 -2.67 7.68
CA GLY A 158 3.75 -3.72 7.97
C GLY A 158 4.30 -4.37 6.71
N GLY A 159 5.59 -4.64 6.69
CA GLY A 159 6.27 -5.42 5.65
C GLY A 159 7.45 -6.17 6.24
N LEU A 160 7.69 -7.36 5.72
CA LEU A 160 8.80 -8.23 6.12
C LEU A 160 10.12 -7.78 5.50
N TRP A 161 11.22 -8.37 5.90
CA TRP A 161 12.58 -8.13 5.41
C TRP A 161 12.99 -6.66 5.55
N GLY A 162 13.29 -5.97 4.44
CA GLY A 162 13.57 -4.54 4.44
C GLY A 162 12.52 -3.69 5.15
N GLY A 163 11.26 -4.17 5.24
CA GLY A 163 10.18 -3.53 5.99
C GLY A 163 10.23 -3.70 7.50
N GLN A 164 11.12 -4.56 8.02
CA GLN A 164 11.47 -4.71 9.45
C GLN A 164 10.35 -5.23 10.37
N LEU A 165 9.22 -5.71 9.83
CA LEU A 165 8.08 -6.13 10.66
C LEU A 165 8.45 -7.24 11.64
N GLU A 166 9.17 -8.26 11.19
CA GLU A 166 9.61 -9.39 12.02
C GLU A 166 10.56 -8.98 13.16
N MET A 167 11.21 -7.83 13.05
CA MET A 167 12.16 -7.35 14.04
C MET A 167 11.49 -6.75 15.29
N TRP A 168 10.15 -6.81 15.37
CA TRP A 168 9.37 -6.20 16.45
C TRP A 168 8.52 -7.18 17.26
N GLN A 169 8.65 -8.49 17.06
CA GLN A 169 7.79 -9.49 17.71
C GLN A 169 7.91 -9.51 19.24
N SER A 170 9.07 -9.15 19.79
CA SER A 170 9.30 -9.00 21.24
C SER A 170 8.73 -7.69 21.84
N GLY A 171 8.15 -6.80 20.99
CA GLY A 171 7.64 -5.49 21.39
C GLY A 171 8.69 -4.38 21.41
N SER A 172 9.92 -4.66 20.96
CA SER A 172 11.00 -3.70 20.77
C SER A 172 11.81 -4.08 19.54
N PHE A 173 12.48 -3.11 18.91
CA PHE A 173 13.31 -3.38 17.74
C PHE A 173 14.48 -4.31 18.07
N ASN A 174 14.57 -5.43 17.36
CA ASN A 174 15.64 -6.40 17.46
C ASN A 174 15.94 -6.98 16.06
N PRO A 175 17.05 -6.57 15.40
CA PRO A 175 17.37 -7.04 14.04
C PRO A 175 17.71 -8.54 13.99
N ASN A 176 17.93 -9.19 15.13
CA ASN A 176 18.20 -10.61 15.22
C ASN A 176 16.98 -11.41 15.71
N GLU A 177 15.78 -10.85 15.63
CA GLU A 177 14.56 -11.54 16.05
C GLU A 177 14.27 -12.74 15.14
N HIS A 178 13.67 -13.79 15.73
CA HIS A 178 13.30 -14.96 14.98
C HIS A 178 12.23 -14.65 13.94
N ARG A 179 12.46 -15.07 12.70
CA ARG A 179 11.43 -15.02 11.64
C ARG A 179 10.65 -16.35 11.68
N PRO A 180 9.30 -16.30 11.73
CA PRO A 180 8.52 -17.53 11.68
C PRO A 180 8.78 -18.35 10.43
N GLU A 181 8.94 -19.67 10.59
CA GLU A 181 9.25 -20.62 9.52
C GLU A 181 8.35 -21.86 9.58
N GLY A 182 8.27 -22.58 8.47
CA GLY A 182 7.58 -23.88 8.40
C GLY A 182 6.12 -23.80 8.87
N ASP A 183 5.78 -24.60 9.87
CA ASP A 183 4.41 -24.69 10.43
C ASP A 183 4.08 -23.64 11.49
N GLU A 184 5.00 -22.73 11.80
CA GLU A 184 4.72 -21.60 12.68
C GLU A 184 3.69 -20.67 12.04
N LYS A 185 2.93 -19.95 12.89
CA LYS A 185 1.98 -18.94 12.42
C LYS A 185 2.72 -17.85 11.63
N ALA A 186 2.22 -17.51 10.44
CA ALA A 186 2.72 -16.37 9.68
C ALA A 186 2.46 -15.05 10.42
N LEU A 187 3.34 -14.08 10.24
CA LEU A 187 3.07 -12.71 10.66
C LEU A 187 1.95 -12.12 9.81
N GLY A 188 1.23 -11.20 10.38
CA GLY A 188 0.18 -10.42 9.70
C GLY A 188 0.48 -8.94 9.76
N PRO A 189 -0.34 -8.12 9.10
CA PRO A 189 -0.22 -6.67 9.19
C PRO A 189 -0.53 -6.18 10.60
N LEU A 190 -0.07 -4.98 10.88
CA LEU A 190 -0.47 -4.21 12.06
C LEU A 190 -1.76 -3.45 11.79
N VAL A 191 -2.53 -3.19 12.84
CA VAL A 191 -3.65 -2.26 12.81
C VAL A 191 -3.61 -1.37 14.03
N ALA A 192 -3.85 -0.07 13.83
CA ALA A 192 -3.99 0.92 14.89
C ALA A 192 -5.08 1.93 14.55
N GLU A 193 -5.77 2.47 15.55
CA GLU A 193 -6.71 3.57 15.37
C GLU A 193 -5.98 4.90 15.61
N PHE A 194 -6.02 5.82 14.65
CA PHE A 194 -5.54 7.19 14.82
C PHE A 194 -6.45 7.99 15.74
N THR A 195 -5.88 8.95 16.45
CA THR A 195 -6.66 10.06 17.04
C THR A 195 -7.28 10.87 15.91
N PRO A 196 -8.44 11.53 16.14
CA PRO A 196 -9.12 12.28 15.08
C PRO A 196 -8.28 13.39 14.43
N ASP A 197 -7.30 13.93 15.13
CA ASP A 197 -6.37 14.95 14.66
C ASP A 197 -5.13 14.38 13.94
N MET A 198 -5.06 13.07 13.76
CA MET A 198 -3.97 12.36 13.07
C MET A 198 -2.59 12.54 13.72
N THR A 199 -2.53 12.88 15.02
CA THR A 199 -1.25 13.15 15.71
C THR A 199 -0.68 11.97 16.47
N ALA A 200 -1.50 10.94 16.74
CA ALA A 200 -1.11 9.76 17.53
C ALA A 200 -1.99 8.56 17.22
N TYR A 201 -1.52 7.37 17.58
CA TYR A 201 -2.39 6.22 17.75
C TYR A 201 -3.10 6.28 19.11
N LYS A 202 -4.37 5.85 19.17
CA LYS A 202 -5.14 5.74 20.44
C LYS A 202 -4.62 4.63 21.35
N ALA A 203 -4.00 3.61 20.76
CA ALA A 203 -3.38 2.47 21.46
C ALA A 203 -2.23 1.93 20.61
N ALA A 204 -1.37 1.11 21.22
CA ALA A 204 -0.30 0.42 20.49
C ALA A 204 -0.87 -0.42 19.33
N PRO A 205 -0.17 -0.48 18.18
CA PRO A 205 -0.57 -1.32 17.07
C PRO A 205 -0.74 -2.79 17.49
N LYS A 206 -1.72 -3.47 16.89
CA LYS A 206 -1.97 -4.90 17.08
C LYS A 206 -1.74 -5.64 15.78
N MET A 207 -1.18 -6.83 15.85
CA MET A 207 -1.03 -7.70 14.69
C MET A 207 -2.36 -8.40 14.38
N ILE A 208 -2.80 -8.28 13.13
CA ILE A 208 -3.97 -8.98 12.60
C ILE A 208 -3.61 -10.44 12.31
N THR A 209 -4.55 -11.33 12.56
CA THR A 209 -4.44 -12.74 12.15
C THR A 209 -5.22 -12.96 10.87
N ILE A 210 -4.56 -13.53 9.85
CA ILE A 210 -5.22 -14.04 8.65
C ILE A 210 -5.42 -15.55 8.84
N LEU A 211 -6.66 -15.98 8.63
CA LEU A 211 -7.08 -17.39 8.78
C LEU A 211 -7.21 -18.04 7.40
N ASP A 212 -6.98 -19.33 7.34
CA ASP A 212 -7.31 -20.15 6.18
C ASP A 212 -8.83 -20.47 6.10
N GLU A 213 -9.22 -21.24 5.12
CA GLU A 213 -10.61 -21.68 4.91
C GLU A 213 -11.18 -22.59 6.01
N ASN A 214 -10.32 -23.14 6.88
CA ASN A 214 -10.70 -23.97 8.02
C ASN A 214 -10.79 -23.16 9.33
N GLY A 215 -10.44 -21.87 9.28
CA GLY A 215 -10.41 -20.99 10.44
C GLY A 215 -9.13 -21.09 11.25
N GLU A 216 -8.08 -21.73 10.72
CA GLU A 216 -6.77 -21.82 11.35
C GLU A 216 -5.84 -20.70 10.85
N PRO A 217 -4.92 -20.18 11.67
CA PRO A 217 -3.95 -19.19 11.22
C PRO A 217 -3.11 -19.70 10.06
N ILE A 218 -2.95 -18.87 9.01
CA ILE A 218 -2.05 -19.16 7.89
C ILE A 218 -0.62 -19.35 8.43
N LYS A 219 0.10 -20.32 7.87
CA LYS A 219 1.44 -20.69 8.29
C LYS A 219 2.52 -19.98 7.48
N ALA A 220 3.71 -19.84 8.06
CA ALA A 220 4.85 -19.23 7.41
C ALA A 220 5.26 -19.91 6.09
N LYS A 221 5.09 -21.22 5.98
CA LYS A 221 5.35 -22.00 4.76
C LYS A 221 4.32 -21.81 3.64
N ASP A 222 3.15 -21.23 3.94
CA ASP A 222 2.07 -21.01 2.97
C ASP A 222 2.36 -19.76 2.11
N GLU A 223 3.50 -19.74 1.44
CA GLU A 223 4.04 -18.57 0.74
C GLU A 223 3.10 -17.99 -0.31
N ASP A 224 2.25 -18.78 -0.91
CA ASP A 224 1.26 -18.36 -1.92
C ASP A 224 0.09 -17.56 -1.37
N ARG A 225 -0.06 -17.48 -0.06
CA ARG A 225 -1.19 -16.83 0.60
C ARG A 225 -0.88 -16.17 1.95
N ARG A 226 0.35 -16.32 2.47
CA ARG A 226 0.75 -15.60 3.68
C ARG A 226 0.97 -14.13 3.38
N TYR A 227 0.74 -13.30 4.40
CA TYR A 227 1.05 -11.88 4.35
C TYR A 227 2.56 -11.67 4.23
N PHE A 228 2.94 -10.68 3.42
CA PHE A 228 4.31 -10.20 3.35
C PHE A 228 4.38 -8.68 3.53
N GLU A 229 3.62 -7.90 2.73
CA GLU A 229 3.60 -6.44 2.75
C GLU A 229 2.35 -5.88 2.04
N ASP A 230 2.26 -4.58 1.82
CA ASP A 230 1.23 -3.92 1.03
C ASP A 230 -0.19 -4.17 1.56
N PRO A 231 -0.50 -3.80 2.80
CA PRO A 231 -1.86 -3.93 3.30
C PRO A 231 -2.77 -2.87 2.64
N TRP A 232 -3.93 -3.28 2.16
CA TRP A 232 -4.98 -2.37 1.73
C TRP A 232 -6.32 -2.78 2.32
N MET A 233 -7.18 -1.79 2.61
CA MET A 233 -8.51 -2.05 3.15
C MET A 233 -9.59 -1.32 2.37
N HIS A 234 -10.62 -2.05 1.95
CA HIS A 234 -11.84 -1.45 1.42
C HIS A 234 -13.09 -2.17 1.96
N LYS A 235 -14.24 -1.56 1.78
CA LYS A 235 -15.53 -2.14 2.20
C LYS A 235 -16.37 -2.48 0.98
N PHE A 236 -16.97 -3.65 1.02
CA PHE A 236 -17.92 -4.09 0.01
C PHE A 236 -19.06 -4.87 0.69
N ASN A 237 -20.34 -4.51 0.39
CA ASN A 237 -21.52 -5.14 0.97
C ASN A 237 -21.50 -5.28 2.50
N GLY A 238 -20.99 -4.26 3.21
CA GLY A 238 -20.94 -4.23 4.67
C GLY A 238 -19.84 -5.09 5.31
N LYS A 239 -18.94 -5.66 4.51
CA LYS A 239 -17.79 -6.43 4.96
C LYS A 239 -16.49 -5.67 4.69
N TYR A 240 -15.44 -6.02 5.43
CA TYR A 240 -14.09 -5.53 5.24
C TYR A 240 -13.31 -6.49 4.36
N TYR A 241 -12.72 -5.97 3.29
CA TYR A 241 -11.86 -6.68 2.37
C TYR A 241 -10.43 -6.20 2.59
N PHE A 242 -9.64 -7.07 3.18
CA PHE A 242 -8.24 -6.85 3.43
C PHE A 242 -7.43 -7.49 2.31
N SER A 243 -6.65 -6.71 1.58
CA SER A 243 -5.79 -7.22 0.49
C SER A 243 -4.33 -6.92 0.75
N TYR A 244 -3.44 -7.74 0.18
CA TYR A 244 -2.02 -7.72 0.51
C TYR A 244 -1.17 -8.46 -0.53
N SER A 245 0.14 -8.20 -0.52
CA SER A 245 1.15 -8.93 -1.28
C SER A 245 1.70 -10.13 -0.50
N THR A 246 2.01 -11.21 -1.22
CA THR A 246 2.65 -12.42 -0.67
C THR A 246 4.18 -12.36 -0.72
N GLY A 247 4.76 -11.30 -1.30
CA GLY A 247 6.21 -11.11 -1.43
C GLY A 247 6.83 -12.13 -2.37
N THR A 248 7.52 -13.14 -1.83
CA THR A 248 8.33 -14.12 -2.57
C THR A 248 7.62 -14.83 -3.73
N THR A 249 6.31 -14.94 -3.70
CA THR A 249 5.49 -15.53 -4.78
C THR A 249 4.79 -14.50 -5.64
N HIS A 250 4.89 -13.20 -5.26
CA HIS A 250 4.42 -12.04 -6.02
C HIS A 250 2.92 -11.97 -6.32
N TYR A 251 2.07 -12.70 -5.57
CA TYR A 251 0.62 -12.59 -5.71
C TYR A 251 0.06 -11.41 -4.94
N LEU A 252 -0.99 -10.79 -5.47
CA LEU A 252 -1.93 -10.01 -4.66
C LEU A 252 -3.07 -10.91 -4.23
N CYS A 253 -3.28 -10.97 -2.92
CA CYS A 253 -4.30 -11.81 -2.27
C CYS A 253 -5.31 -10.96 -1.51
N TYR A 254 -6.45 -11.56 -1.14
CA TYR A 254 -7.41 -10.91 -0.27
C TYR A 254 -8.03 -11.86 0.75
N ALA A 255 -8.45 -11.27 1.85
CA ALA A 255 -9.15 -11.90 2.93
C ALA A 255 -10.36 -11.06 3.34
N GLU A 256 -11.38 -11.67 3.91
CA GLU A 256 -12.64 -11.02 4.30
C GLU A 256 -12.85 -11.11 5.81
N GLY A 257 -13.36 -10.05 6.39
CA GLY A 257 -13.71 -9.97 7.80
C GLY A 257 -14.95 -9.13 8.07
N THR A 258 -15.41 -9.14 9.33
CA THR A 258 -16.57 -8.37 9.79
C THR A 258 -16.20 -7.21 10.71
N SER A 259 -14.90 -7.04 10.98
CA SER A 259 -14.35 -5.99 11.84
C SER A 259 -13.09 -5.42 11.20
N PRO A 260 -12.82 -4.11 11.35
CA PRO A 260 -11.59 -3.50 10.86
C PRO A 260 -10.32 -4.06 11.54
N GLU A 261 -10.44 -4.63 12.73
CA GLU A 261 -9.33 -5.26 13.45
C GLU A 261 -9.18 -6.78 13.13
N GLY A 262 -9.99 -7.32 12.21
CA GLY A 262 -10.01 -8.74 11.90
C GLY A 262 -10.64 -9.63 13.00
N PRO A 263 -10.34 -10.95 13.04
CA PRO A 263 -9.51 -11.67 12.07
C PRO A 263 -10.10 -11.67 10.66
N PHE A 264 -9.26 -11.87 9.66
CA PHE A 264 -9.68 -11.99 8.26
C PHE A 264 -9.46 -13.39 7.76
N THR A 265 -10.42 -13.92 6.99
CA THR A 265 -10.32 -15.25 6.36
C THR A 265 -9.90 -15.10 4.90
N TYR A 266 -8.82 -15.75 4.51
CA TYR A 266 -8.33 -15.80 3.14
C TYR A 266 -9.42 -16.26 2.16
N LYS A 267 -9.53 -15.57 1.02
CA LYS A 267 -10.55 -15.85 -0.01
C LYS A 267 -9.97 -16.18 -1.37
N GLY A 268 -8.80 -15.67 -1.70
CA GLY A 268 -8.21 -15.94 -3.01
C GLY A 268 -7.20 -14.89 -3.44
N ARG A 269 -6.90 -14.93 -4.73
CA ARG A 269 -5.97 -14.00 -5.39
C ARG A 269 -6.75 -12.91 -6.11
N ILE A 270 -6.19 -11.71 -6.08
CA ILE A 270 -6.67 -10.56 -6.85
C ILE A 270 -5.92 -10.48 -8.18
N MET A 271 -4.61 -10.70 -8.16
CA MET A 271 -3.77 -10.56 -9.35
C MET A 271 -2.61 -11.57 -9.33
N GLU A 272 -2.33 -12.14 -10.50
CA GLU A 272 -1.14 -12.93 -10.78
C GLU A 272 0.11 -12.02 -10.84
N PRO A 273 1.34 -12.58 -10.71
CA PRO A 273 2.56 -11.81 -10.62
C PRO A 273 2.78 -10.83 -11.76
N VAL A 274 3.31 -9.65 -11.45
CA VAL A 274 3.77 -8.65 -12.40
C VAL A 274 5.26 -8.81 -12.70
N ILE A 275 5.76 -8.14 -13.75
CA ILE A 275 7.19 -8.02 -14.02
C ILE A 275 7.80 -7.07 -12.97
N GLY A 276 8.80 -7.53 -12.25
CA GLY A 276 9.43 -6.86 -11.12
C GLY A 276 9.33 -7.70 -9.85
N TRP A 277 10.02 -7.30 -8.78
CA TRP A 277 10.01 -8.07 -7.54
C TRP A 277 8.82 -7.72 -6.65
N THR A 278 8.58 -6.43 -6.42
CA THR A 278 7.48 -5.98 -5.56
C THR A 278 6.14 -6.03 -6.29
N THR A 279 5.08 -6.29 -5.52
CA THR A 279 3.68 -6.16 -5.94
C THR A 279 2.99 -5.27 -4.90
N HIS A 280 2.46 -4.12 -5.30
CA HIS A 280 1.81 -3.17 -4.42
C HIS A 280 0.62 -2.54 -5.11
N HIS A 281 -0.47 -2.25 -4.36
CA HIS A 281 -1.74 -1.88 -4.97
C HIS A 281 -2.60 -0.98 -4.09
N SER A 282 -3.65 -0.46 -4.72
CA SER A 282 -4.84 0.06 -4.04
C SER A 282 -6.10 -0.32 -4.82
N ILE A 283 -7.23 -0.39 -4.12
CA ILE A 283 -8.52 -0.71 -4.71
C ILE A 283 -9.48 0.45 -4.43
N VAL A 284 -10.03 1.03 -5.49
CA VAL A 284 -10.89 2.22 -5.40
C VAL A 284 -12.15 2.08 -6.22
N ASN A 285 -13.29 2.55 -5.69
CA ASN A 285 -14.54 2.67 -6.42
C ASN A 285 -14.58 4.03 -7.14
N ILE A 286 -14.74 4.01 -8.46
CA ILE A 286 -14.85 5.20 -9.29
C ILE A 286 -16.14 5.08 -10.09
N ASP A 287 -17.09 5.98 -9.86
CA ASP A 287 -18.39 6.02 -10.54
C ASP A 287 -19.18 4.70 -10.47
N GLY A 288 -19.06 3.97 -9.34
CA GLY A 288 -19.74 2.70 -9.11
C GLY A 288 -19.04 1.46 -9.66
N GLU A 289 -17.89 1.61 -10.28
CA GLU A 289 -17.05 0.52 -10.75
C GLU A 289 -15.76 0.44 -9.94
N TRP A 290 -15.23 -0.79 -9.75
CA TRP A 290 -14.01 -1.02 -8.99
C TRP A 290 -12.80 -1.08 -9.89
N TYR A 291 -11.69 -0.47 -9.45
CA TYR A 291 -10.40 -0.45 -10.13
C TYR A 291 -9.28 -0.82 -9.18
N LEU A 292 -8.35 -1.61 -9.68
CA LEU A 292 -7.07 -1.91 -9.07
C LEU A 292 -6.03 -0.96 -9.67
N PHE A 293 -5.37 -0.18 -8.83
CA PHE A 293 -4.14 0.51 -9.17
C PHE A 293 -2.98 -0.34 -8.69
N TYR A 294 -1.96 -0.51 -9.52
CA TYR A 294 -0.80 -1.35 -9.26
C TYR A 294 0.41 -0.82 -10.01
N HIS A 295 1.57 -1.42 -9.81
CA HIS A 295 2.76 -1.10 -10.60
C HIS A 295 3.35 -2.36 -11.24
N ASP A 296 4.19 -2.16 -12.25
CA ASP A 296 5.15 -3.15 -12.74
C ASP A 296 6.46 -2.48 -13.16
N ALA A 297 7.49 -3.30 -13.38
CA ALA A 297 8.79 -2.86 -13.86
C ALA A 297 9.01 -3.13 -15.36
N LYS A 298 7.93 -3.31 -16.14
CA LYS A 298 8.02 -3.65 -17.57
C LYS A 298 8.77 -2.58 -18.38
N ARG A 299 8.52 -1.31 -18.09
CA ARG A 299 9.15 -0.16 -18.77
C ARG A 299 10.68 -0.15 -18.61
N SER A 300 11.19 -0.55 -17.46
CA SER A 300 12.63 -0.63 -17.18
C SER A 300 13.28 -1.97 -17.55
N GLY A 301 12.51 -2.92 -18.11
CA GLY A 301 12.99 -4.26 -18.43
C GLY A 301 13.11 -5.19 -17.22
N GLY A 302 12.42 -4.89 -16.12
CA GLY A 302 12.36 -5.72 -14.91
C GLY A 302 13.19 -5.21 -13.74
N CYS A 303 13.75 -3.99 -13.80
CA CYS A 303 14.48 -3.38 -12.70
C CYS A 303 13.53 -3.07 -11.53
N SER A 304 13.72 -3.71 -10.36
CA SER A 304 12.77 -3.72 -9.25
C SER A 304 12.51 -2.34 -8.64
N HIS A 305 13.44 -1.41 -8.77
CA HIS A 305 13.38 -0.04 -8.25
C HIS A 305 13.24 1.02 -9.34
N LYS A 306 12.72 0.65 -10.55
CA LYS A 306 12.36 1.56 -11.65
C LYS A 306 11.01 1.13 -12.21
N ARG A 307 9.97 1.36 -11.43
CA ARG A 307 8.61 0.87 -11.64
C ARG A 307 7.72 1.91 -12.32
N SER A 308 6.55 1.50 -12.75
CA SER A 308 5.55 2.40 -13.36
C SER A 308 4.15 2.03 -12.91
N VAL A 309 3.42 3.02 -12.39
CA VAL A 309 2.04 2.86 -11.95
C VAL A 309 1.09 2.70 -13.13
N LYS A 310 0.13 1.80 -12.96
CA LYS A 310 -0.94 1.44 -13.89
C LYS A 310 -2.25 1.25 -13.15
N PHE A 311 -3.35 1.10 -13.88
CA PHE A 311 -4.59 0.61 -13.33
C PHE A 311 -5.27 -0.38 -14.27
N THR A 312 -6.18 -1.17 -13.72
CA THR A 312 -7.08 -2.06 -14.50
C THR A 312 -8.41 -2.19 -13.78
N LYS A 313 -9.45 -2.55 -14.54
CA LYS A 313 -10.76 -2.83 -13.94
C LYS A 313 -10.67 -4.04 -13.01
N LEU A 314 -11.30 -3.94 -11.85
CA LEU A 314 -11.47 -5.03 -10.89
C LEU A 314 -12.94 -5.49 -10.91
N THR A 315 -13.17 -6.78 -11.13
CA THR A 315 -14.50 -7.35 -11.08
C THR A 315 -14.73 -7.98 -9.70
N ILE A 316 -15.76 -7.47 -9.01
CA ILE A 316 -16.25 -8.05 -7.75
C ILE A 316 -17.68 -8.56 -8.02
N SER A 317 -17.91 -9.86 -7.84
CA SER A 317 -19.23 -10.48 -8.00
C SER A 317 -20.18 -10.06 -6.86
N GLU A 318 -21.48 -10.28 -7.03
CA GLU A 318 -22.49 -9.92 -6.02
C GLU A 318 -22.25 -10.60 -4.66
N ASP A 319 -21.68 -11.80 -4.66
CA ASP A 319 -21.32 -12.55 -3.45
C ASP A 319 -19.99 -12.07 -2.81
N GLY A 320 -19.30 -11.13 -3.46
CA GLY A 320 -18.04 -10.56 -2.99
C GLY A 320 -16.79 -11.25 -3.52
N THR A 321 -16.92 -12.27 -4.37
CA THR A 321 -15.76 -12.91 -4.98
C THR A 321 -15.09 -11.97 -5.98
N ILE A 322 -13.76 -11.82 -5.83
CA ILE A 322 -12.94 -11.03 -6.74
C ILE A 322 -12.40 -11.94 -7.85
N GLU A 323 -12.60 -11.54 -9.11
CA GLU A 323 -12.04 -12.22 -10.27
C GLU A 323 -10.54 -11.94 -10.35
N THR A 324 -9.73 -13.01 -10.49
CA THR A 324 -8.28 -12.89 -10.57
C THR A 324 -7.85 -12.22 -11.87
N ILE A 325 -7.05 -11.17 -11.76
CA ILE A 325 -6.50 -10.42 -12.88
C ILE A 325 -5.21 -11.08 -13.36
N HIS A 326 -5.12 -11.28 -14.68
CA HIS A 326 -3.90 -11.68 -15.37
C HIS A 326 -3.34 -10.42 -16.05
N PRO A 327 -2.27 -9.81 -15.51
CA PRO A 327 -1.87 -8.46 -15.89
C PRO A 327 -1.45 -8.33 -17.35
N TYR A 328 -0.97 -9.41 -17.96
CA TYR A 328 -0.44 -9.44 -19.35
C TYR A 328 -1.32 -10.18 -20.35
N ASP A 329 -2.43 -10.76 -19.93
CA ASP A 329 -3.41 -11.32 -20.87
C ASP A 329 -3.99 -10.17 -21.70
N HIS A 330 -3.99 -10.31 -23.03
CA HIS A 330 -4.40 -9.30 -24.03
C HIS A 330 -3.30 -8.33 -24.51
N GLU A 331 -2.04 -8.56 -24.17
CA GLU A 331 -0.91 -7.91 -24.84
C GLU A 331 -0.51 -8.77 -26.07
N GLY A 332 -1.26 -8.62 -27.15
CA GLY A 332 -1.02 -9.27 -28.44
C GLY A 332 -0.85 -8.25 -29.56
#